data_06961edbd4cf92c0cf2526d3dffc9f32
#
_entry.id   06961edbd4cf92c0cf2526d3dffc9f32
#
_cell.length_a   1.000
_cell.length_b   1.000
_cell.length_c   1.000
_cell.angle_alpha   90.00
_cell.angle_beta   90.00
_cell.angle_gamma   90.00
#
_symmetry.space_group_name_H-M   'P 1'
#
loop_
_entity.id
_entity.type
_entity.pdbx_description
1 polymer ?
#
loop_
_entity_poly.entity_id
_entity_poly.type
_entity_poly.pdbx_seq_one_letter_code
_entity_poly.pdbx_strand_id
1 'polypeptide(L)'
;MTSQSAPLNRLNCPSSTSSDIAPAAADRLEGYILSNWLDGILILTQDGHCIESNRLGREICDRIDPDTLDNQQIPSEIWTACQILIESRRDFPKHLVTAESELRLKPSHEHFRIRARWFNTGQKADPHILVILENQKHAKQNLAVTEAIRYSLSPREADVWTLHRIGYTYQEIAAELHIALNTVKKHMKNTYAKQHLVSIARNIYLENLAS
;
A
#
# COMPACT_ATOMS: atom_id res chain seq x y z
N MET A 1 -38.93 -8.33 45.89
CA MET A 1 -38.09 -7.35 45.22
C MET A 1 -37.40 -8.06 44.04
N THR A 2 -38.03 -8.03 42.90
CA THR A 2 -37.64 -8.76 41.68
C THR A 2 -36.78 -7.85 40.81
N SER A 3 -35.52 -8.22 40.63
CA SER A 3 -34.59 -7.54 39.73
C SER A 3 -34.84 -8.05 38.32
N GLN A 4 -35.34 -7.16 37.45
CA GLN A 4 -35.50 -7.42 36.03
C GLN A 4 -34.18 -7.09 35.32
N SER A 5 -33.57 -8.11 34.76
CA SER A 5 -32.46 -7.97 33.78
C SER A 5 -33.03 -7.63 32.41
N ALA A 6 -32.60 -6.51 31.85
CA ALA A 6 -32.93 -6.07 30.49
C ALA A 6 -32.24 -6.97 29.45
N PRO A 7 -32.91 -7.31 28.34
CA PRO A 7 -32.31 -8.10 27.27
C PRO A 7 -31.33 -7.27 26.40
N LEU A 8 -30.19 -7.84 26.12
CA LEU A 8 -29.21 -7.37 25.16
C LEU A 8 -29.84 -7.22 23.76
N ASN A 9 -29.81 -6.00 23.28
CA ASN A 9 -30.29 -5.61 21.97
C ASN A 9 -29.42 -6.30 20.89
N ARG A 10 -29.99 -7.32 20.25
CA ARG A 10 -29.40 -7.93 19.05
C ARG A 10 -29.43 -6.89 17.95
N LEU A 11 -28.26 -6.44 17.49
CA LEU A 11 -28.11 -5.70 16.26
C LEU A 11 -28.65 -6.59 15.12
N ASN A 12 -29.86 -6.28 14.67
CA ASN A 12 -30.41 -6.81 13.43
C ASN A 12 -29.56 -6.27 12.27
N CYS A 13 -28.63 -7.09 11.78
CA CYS A 13 -28.12 -6.92 10.44
C CYS A 13 -29.27 -7.20 9.46
N PRO A 14 -29.69 -6.25 8.64
CA PRO A 14 -30.64 -6.56 7.57
C PRO A 14 -29.93 -7.54 6.62
N SER A 15 -30.49 -8.72 6.46
CA SER A 15 -30.19 -9.63 5.36
C SER A 15 -30.60 -8.95 4.04
N SER A 16 -29.71 -8.11 3.51
CA SER A 16 -29.87 -7.58 2.16
C SER A 16 -29.56 -8.74 1.19
N THR A 17 -30.62 -9.29 0.64
CA THR A 17 -30.61 -10.07 -0.60
C THR A 17 -29.74 -9.36 -1.64
N SER A 18 -28.66 -10.00 -2.01
CA SER A 18 -27.77 -9.59 -3.09
C SER A 18 -28.48 -9.84 -4.42
N SER A 19 -29.22 -8.86 -4.91
CA SER A 19 -29.59 -8.73 -6.32
C SER A 19 -30.22 -7.34 -6.52
N ASP A 20 -29.54 -6.51 -7.30
CA ASP A 20 -29.95 -5.26 -7.94
C ASP A 20 -29.09 -4.03 -7.58
N ILE A 21 -27.77 -4.20 -7.60
CA ILE A 21 -26.91 -3.07 -7.93
C ILE A 21 -26.94 -2.98 -9.45
N ALA A 22 -27.64 -1.97 -9.97
CA ALA A 22 -27.72 -1.74 -11.41
C ALA A 22 -26.27 -1.66 -11.99
N PRO A 23 -25.96 -2.30 -13.13
CA PRO A 23 -24.60 -2.37 -13.69
C PRO A 23 -23.92 -1.01 -13.80
N ALA A 24 -24.66 0.05 -14.10
CA ALA A 24 -24.15 1.43 -14.14
C ALA A 24 -23.68 2.00 -12.77
N ALA A 25 -24.11 1.44 -11.64
CA ALA A 25 -23.66 1.84 -10.32
C ALA A 25 -22.40 1.06 -9.90
N ALA A 26 -22.28 -0.20 -10.30
CA ALA A 26 -21.08 -1.01 -10.11
C ALA A 26 -19.90 -0.45 -10.92
N ASP A 27 -20.09 -0.13 -12.18
CA ASP A 27 -19.06 0.48 -13.04
C ASP A 27 -18.57 1.82 -12.50
N ARG A 28 -19.48 2.66 -11.93
CA ARG A 28 -19.10 3.92 -11.29
C ARG A 28 -18.31 3.69 -10.01
N LEU A 29 -18.68 2.69 -9.20
CA LEU A 29 -17.98 2.39 -7.96
C LEU A 29 -16.58 1.83 -8.25
N GLU A 30 -16.43 0.97 -9.23
CA GLU A 30 -15.14 0.44 -9.68
C GLU A 30 -14.23 1.56 -10.17
N GLY A 31 -14.73 2.45 -11.03
CA GLY A 31 -13.99 3.61 -11.49
C GLY A 31 -13.62 4.57 -10.35
N TYR A 32 -14.52 4.76 -9.37
CA TYR A 32 -14.24 5.61 -8.21
C TYR A 32 -13.17 4.98 -7.29
N ILE A 33 -13.24 3.67 -7.04
CA ILE A 33 -12.25 2.95 -6.23
C ILE A 33 -10.87 3.06 -6.89
N LEU A 34 -10.77 2.75 -8.18
CA LEU A 34 -9.50 2.83 -8.91
C LEU A 34 -8.93 4.25 -8.92
N SER A 35 -9.77 5.27 -9.11
CA SER A 35 -9.34 6.67 -9.16
C SER A 35 -8.82 7.20 -7.83
N ASN A 36 -9.30 6.66 -6.71
CA ASN A 36 -8.92 7.09 -5.36
C ASN A 36 -7.90 6.14 -4.68
N TRP A 37 -7.39 5.14 -5.42
CA TRP A 37 -6.35 4.25 -4.88
C TRP A 37 -5.05 5.02 -4.69
N LEU A 38 -4.36 4.76 -3.57
CA LEU A 38 -3.11 5.46 -3.20
C LEU A 38 -1.89 5.01 -4.00
N ASP A 39 -1.98 3.88 -4.71
CA ASP A 39 -0.93 3.37 -5.59
C ASP A 39 -1.31 3.58 -7.06
N GLY A 40 -0.30 3.68 -7.93
CA GLY A 40 -0.51 3.62 -9.37
C GLY A 40 -0.95 2.20 -9.79
N ILE A 41 -1.99 2.10 -10.61
CA ILE A 41 -2.50 0.82 -11.13
C ILE A 41 -2.50 0.88 -12.64
N LEU A 42 -1.97 -0.19 -13.26
CA LEU A 42 -2.05 -0.43 -14.70
C LEU A 42 -2.57 -1.85 -14.95
N ILE A 43 -3.43 -2.01 -15.95
CA ILE A 43 -3.88 -3.30 -16.47
C ILE A 43 -3.35 -3.42 -17.88
N LEU A 44 -2.59 -4.47 -18.15
CA LEU A 44 -1.86 -4.67 -19.40
C LEU A 44 -2.24 -5.99 -20.07
N THR A 45 -2.12 -6.01 -21.41
CA THR A 45 -2.06 -7.25 -22.16
C THR A 45 -0.71 -7.95 -21.96
N GLN A 46 -0.60 -9.20 -22.42
CA GLN A 46 0.67 -9.94 -22.44
C GLN A 46 1.73 -9.32 -23.37
N ASP A 47 1.29 -8.53 -24.34
CA ASP A 47 2.17 -7.84 -25.31
C ASP A 47 2.58 -6.44 -24.86
N GLY A 48 2.17 -6.03 -23.62
CA GLY A 48 2.56 -4.76 -23.05
C GLY A 48 1.68 -3.56 -23.39
N HIS A 49 0.52 -3.78 -24.03
CA HIS A 49 -0.43 -2.70 -24.27
C HIS A 49 -1.21 -2.38 -22.99
N CYS A 50 -1.29 -1.10 -22.64
CA CYS A 50 -2.08 -0.63 -21.50
C CYS A 50 -3.58 -0.62 -21.88
N ILE A 51 -4.37 -1.47 -21.18
CA ILE A 51 -5.82 -1.54 -21.34
C ILE A 51 -6.48 -0.45 -20.48
N GLU A 52 -6.01 -0.33 -19.23
CA GLU A 52 -6.55 0.61 -18.26
C GLU A 52 -5.50 1.06 -17.27
N SER A 53 -5.66 2.30 -16.77
CA SER A 53 -4.80 2.87 -15.74
C SER A 53 -5.58 3.82 -14.85
N ASN A 54 -5.28 3.83 -13.55
CA ASN A 54 -5.80 4.88 -12.69
C ASN A 54 -5.00 6.19 -12.89
N ARG A 55 -5.50 7.30 -12.29
CA ARG A 55 -4.88 8.62 -12.43
C ARG A 55 -3.40 8.59 -12.02
N LEU A 56 -3.09 8.00 -10.87
CA LEU A 56 -1.72 7.98 -10.34
C LEU A 56 -0.79 7.10 -11.19
N GLY A 57 -1.29 5.97 -11.70
CA GLY A 57 -0.53 5.13 -12.64
C GLY A 57 -0.12 5.89 -13.89
N ARG A 58 -1.05 6.68 -14.46
CA ARG A 58 -0.79 7.53 -15.62
C ARG A 58 0.23 8.62 -15.31
N GLU A 59 0.03 9.37 -14.21
CA GLU A 59 0.97 10.41 -13.78
C GLU A 59 2.41 9.89 -13.57
N ILE A 60 2.56 8.67 -13.07
CA ILE A 60 3.89 8.04 -12.90
C ILE A 60 4.49 7.68 -14.26
N CYS A 61 3.73 7.08 -15.17
CA CYS A 61 4.19 6.76 -16.52
C CYS A 61 4.62 8.01 -17.29
N ASP A 62 3.81 9.06 -17.28
CA ASP A 62 4.08 10.34 -17.94
C ASP A 62 5.36 11.02 -17.42
N ARG A 63 5.72 10.78 -16.18
CA ARG A 63 6.96 11.28 -15.57
C ARG A 63 8.19 10.44 -15.93
N ILE A 64 8.02 9.20 -16.34
CA ILE A 64 9.08 8.34 -16.86
C ILE A 64 9.31 8.65 -18.33
N ASP A 65 8.24 8.57 -19.11
CA ASP A 65 8.24 8.80 -20.55
C ASP A 65 6.86 9.32 -20.99
N PRO A 66 6.74 10.63 -21.30
CA PRO A 66 5.45 11.29 -21.56
C PRO A 66 4.66 10.72 -22.74
N ASP A 67 5.34 10.10 -23.72
CA ASP A 67 4.72 9.70 -24.98
C ASP A 67 4.24 8.24 -24.98
N THR A 68 4.53 7.46 -23.95
CA THR A 68 4.29 6.01 -23.97
C THR A 68 2.82 5.65 -23.82
N LEU A 69 2.09 6.22 -22.88
CA LEU A 69 0.67 5.87 -22.64
C LEU A 69 -0.27 6.37 -23.74
N ASP A 70 0.04 7.47 -24.40
CA ASP A 70 -0.75 7.95 -25.53
C ASP A 70 -0.71 6.96 -26.72
N ASN A 71 0.36 6.18 -26.82
CA ASN A 71 0.50 5.08 -27.78
C ASN A 71 0.04 3.72 -27.22
N GLN A 72 -0.65 3.68 -26.07
CA GLN A 72 -1.05 2.46 -25.36
C GLN A 72 0.13 1.56 -24.94
N GLN A 73 1.32 2.10 -24.90
CA GLN A 73 2.52 1.42 -24.44
C GLN A 73 2.81 1.77 -22.98
N ILE A 74 3.78 1.10 -22.38
CA ILE A 74 4.25 1.43 -21.04
C ILE A 74 5.76 1.66 -21.05
N PRO A 75 6.29 2.45 -20.10
CA PRO A 75 7.73 2.65 -19.97
C PRO A 75 8.49 1.33 -19.80
N SER A 76 9.67 1.25 -20.42
CA SER A 76 10.53 0.05 -20.43
C SER A 76 10.89 -0.42 -19.03
N GLU A 77 11.04 0.49 -18.07
CA GLU A 77 11.35 0.21 -16.68
C GLU A 77 10.25 -0.60 -16.00
N ILE A 78 8.98 -0.30 -16.34
CA ILE A 78 7.82 -1.04 -15.83
C ILE A 78 7.69 -2.37 -16.57
N TRP A 79 7.91 -2.38 -17.89
CA TRP A 79 7.80 -3.57 -18.73
C TRP A 79 8.77 -4.68 -18.30
N THR A 80 9.97 -4.32 -17.84
CA THR A 80 10.95 -5.29 -17.34
C THR A 80 10.37 -6.21 -16.25
N ALA A 81 9.60 -5.67 -15.30
CA ALA A 81 8.94 -6.50 -14.28
C ALA A 81 7.88 -7.43 -14.88
N CYS A 82 7.17 -6.97 -15.92
CA CYS A 82 6.18 -7.78 -16.63
C CYS A 82 6.82 -8.92 -17.41
N GLN A 83 7.98 -8.69 -18.04
CA GLN A 83 8.74 -9.73 -18.74
C GLN A 83 9.18 -10.85 -17.79
N ILE A 84 9.69 -10.51 -16.61
CA ILE A 84 10.03 -11.50 -15.56
C ILE A 84 8.80 -12.34 -15.19
N LEU A 85 7.63 -11.70 -15.05
CA LEU A 85 6.37 -12.41 -14.75
C LEU A 85 5.97 -13.38 -15.89
N ILE A 86 6.09 -12.95 -17.15
CA ILE A 86 5.76 -13.77 -18.33
C ILE A 86 6.70 -14.98 -18.40
N GLU A 87 8.01 -14.77 -18.25
CA GLU A 87 9.00 -15.83 -18.24
C GLU A 87 8.78 -16.81 -17.07
N SER A 88 8.47 -16.30 -15.88
CA SER A 88 8.20 -17.15 -14.72
C SER A 88 7.01 -18.10 -14.93
N ARG A 89 5.98 -17.65 -15.64
CA ARG A 89 4.83 -18.51 -15.97
C ARG A 89 5.20 -19.62 -16.94
N ARG A 90 6.10 -19.37 -17.89
CA ARG A 90 6.60 -20.37 -18.82
C ARG A 90 7.43 -21.43 -18.11
N ASP A 91 8.33 -21.00 -17.23
CA ASP A 91 9.32 -21.85 -16.57
C ASP A 91 8.76 -22.52 -15.30
N PHE A 92 7.80 -21.86 -14.60
CA PHE A 92 7.20 -22.31 -13.36
C PHE A 92 5.65 -22.26 -13.40
N PRO A 93 4.96 -22.97 -14.32
CA PRO A 93 3.53 -22.78 -14.59
C PRO A 93 2.60 -23.10 -13.41
N LYS A 94 3.08 -23.84 -12.41
CA LYS A 94 2.30 -24.22 -11.21
C LYS A 94 2.45 -23.23 -10.05
N HIS A 95 3.30 -22.21 -10.17
CA HIS A 95 3.55 -21.25 -9.10
C HIS A 95 2.84 -19.94 -9.38
N LEU A 96 2.16 -19.41 -8.36
CA LEU A 96 1.65 -18.04 -8.38
C LEU A 96 2.81 -17.10 -8.05
N VAL A 97 3.36 -16.47 -9.09
CA VAL A 97 4.49 -15.53 -8.96
C VAL A 97 3.98 -14.10 -8.96
N THR A 98 4.57 -13.27 -8.13
CA THR A 98 4.53 -11.81 -8.22
C THR A 98 5.93 -11.35 -8.57
N ALA A 99 6.12 -10.72 -9.72
CA ALA A 99 7.39 -10.11 -10.06
C ALA A 99 7.50 -8.75 -9.40
N GLU A 100 8.66 -8.47 -8.80
CA GLU A 100 8.94 -7.20 -8.14
C GLU A 100 10.20 -6.55 -8.72
N SER A 101 10.15 -5.23 -8.88
CA SER A 101 11.30 -4.41 -9.22
C SER A 101 11.19 -3.03 -8.57
N GLU A 102 12.26 -2.24 -8.68
CA GLU A 102 12.32 -0.88 -8.12
C GLU A 102 12.54 0.14 -9.23
N LEU A 103 11.86 1.27 -9.11
CA LEU A 103 11.96 2.40 -10.01
C LEU A 103 12.35 3.65 -9.22
N ARG A 104 13.36 4.38 -9.71
CA ARG A 104 13.76 5.69 -9.17
C ARG A 104 13.57 6.76 -10.23
N LEU A 105 12.67 7.70 -9.95
CA LEU A 105 12.43 8.82 -10.85
C LEU A 105 13.46 9.93 -10.64
N LYS A 106 14.02 10.43 -11.72
CA LYS A 106 14.87 11.64 -11.74
C LYS A 106 14.06 12.81 -12.30
N PRO A 107 14.22 14.05 -11.82
CA PRO A 107 15.12 14.50 -10.75
C PRO A 107 14.56 14.40 -9.32
N SER A 108 13.29 13.99 -9.14
CA SER A 108 12.58 14.02 -7.85
C SER A 108 13.11 13.03 -6.81
N HIS A 109 13.97 12.09 -7.20
CA HIS A 109 14.46 11.00 -6.35
C HIS A 109 13.36 10.17 -5.69
N GLU A 110 12.13 10.22 -6.22
CA GLU A 110 11.05 9.37 -5.74
C GLU A 110 11.35 7.92 -6.08
N HIS A 111 10.99 7.06 -5.15
CA HIS A 111 11.27 5.63 -5.22
C HIS A 111 9.95 4.86 -5.21
N PHE A 112 9.71 4.11 -6.26
CA PHE A 112 8.54 3.27 -6.41
C PHE A 112 8.95 1.80 -6.40
N ARG A 113 8.12 0.96 -5.78
CA ARG A 113 8.14 -0.47 -5.96
C ARG A 113 7.13 -0.83 -7.04
N ILE A 114 7.58 -1.58 -8.03
CA ILE A 114 6.73 -2.13 -9.10
C ILE A 114 6.42 -3.57 -8.72
N ARG A 115 5.13 -3.92 -8.70
CA ARG A 115 4.68 -5.30 -8.53
C ARG A 115 3.80 -5.69 -9.69
N ALA A 116 4.18 -6.75 -10.40
CA ALA A 116 3.42 -7.31 -11.50
C ALA A 116 2.90 -8.70 -11.14
N ARG A 117 1.62 -8.97 -11.43
CA ARG A 117 0.99 -10.27 -11.22
C ARG A 117 -0.04 -10.57 -12.29
N TRP A 118 -0.32 -11.84 -12.51
CA TRP A 118 -1.39 -12.25 -13.38
C TRP A 118 -2.76 -11.88 -12.80
N PHE A 119 -3.62 -11.37 -13.66
CA PHE A 119 -4.99 -10.97 -13.35
C PHE A 119 -5.96 -11.63 -14.35
N ASN A 120 -6.92 -12.39 -13.82
CA ASN A 120 -7.95 -13.04 -14.62
C ASN A 120 -9.31 -12.40 -14.31
N THR A 121 -10.05 -12.02 -15.34
CA THR A 121 -11.39 -11.43 -15.21
C THR A 121 -12.51 -12.48 -15.03
N GLY A 122 -12.16 -13.77 -14.88
CA GLY A 122 -13.13 -14.86 -14.68
C GLY A 122 -13.85 -15.34 -15.94
N GLN A 123 -13.73 -14.63 -17.06
CA GLN A 123 -14.21 -15.09 -18.37
C GLN A 123 -13.07 -15.79 -19.11
N LYS A 124 -13.38 -16.53 -20.21
CA LYS A 124 -12.37 -17.20 -21.07
C LYS A 124 -11.47 -16.21 -21.84
N ALA A 125 -11.27 -15.03 -21.31
CA ALA A 125 -10.39 -14.01 -21.89
C ALA A 125 -8.93 -14.34 -21.59
N ASP A 126 -8.04 -13.86 -22.44
CA ASP A 126 -6.60 -13.94 -22.22
C ASP A 126 -6.23 -13.29 -20.88
N PRO A 127 -5.30 -13.89 -20.12
CA PRO A 127 -4.90 -13.35 -18.85
C PRO A 127 -4.21 -11.99 -19.03
N HIS A 128 -4.56 -11.05 -18.18
CA HIS A 128 -3.96 -9.72 -18.14
C HIS A 128 -2.90 -9.66 -17.05
N ILE A 129 -2.07 -8.62 -17.10
CA ILE A 129 -1.08 -8.32 -16.08
C ILE A 129 -1.57 -7.10 -15.29
N LEU A 130 -1.74 -7.27 -13.98
CA LEU A 130 -1.96 -6.17 -13.05
C LEU A 130 -0.61 -5.68 -12.54
N VAL A 131 -0.31 -4.40 -12.79
CA VAL A 131 0.86 -3.71 -12.26
C VAL A 131 0.44 -2.73 -11.18
N ILE A 132 1.13 -2.76 -10.04
CA ILE A 132 0.96 -1.84 -8.93
C ILE A 132 2.26 -1.06 -8.74
N LEU A 133 2.17 0.27 -8.75
CA LEU A 133 3.27 1.22 -8.57
C LEU A 133 3.13 1.87 -7.19
N GLU A 134 3.81 1.31 -6.19
CA GLU A 134 3.75 1.75 -4.79
C GLU A 134 4.81 2.79 -4.50
N ASN A 135 4.40 4.01 -4.08
CA ASN A 135 5.35 5.03 -3.62
C ASN A 135 5.94 4.65 -2.26
N GLN A 136 7.23 4.32 -2.22
CA GLN A 136 7.91 3.84 -1.02
C GLN A 136 7.97 4.88 0.11
N LYS A 137 7.96 6.16 -0.21
CA LYS A 137 7.91 7.24 0.78
C LYS A 137 6.55 7.26 1.47
N HIS A 138 5.46 7.22 0.71
CA HIS A 138 4.10 7.19 1.25
C HIS A 138 3.84 5.90 2.05
N ALA A 139 4.29 4.75 1.55
CA ALA A 139 4.18 3.48 2.26
C ALA A 139 4.86 3.53 3.64
N LYS A 140 6.08 4.07 3.70
CA LYS A 140 6.81 4.27 4.96
C LYS A 140 6.13 5.26 5.89
N GLN A 141 5.56 6.36 5.37
CA GLN A 141 4.78 7.31 6.16
C GLN A 141 3.54 6.66 6.77
N ASN A 142 2.76 5.94 5.98
CA ASN A 142 1.56 5.23 6.44
C ASN A 142 1.91 4.20 7.52
N LEU A 143 3.00 3.46 7.33
CA LEU A 143 3.49 2.52 8.33
C LEU A 143 3.87 3.24 9.62
N ALA A 144 4.59 4.37 9.53
CA ALA A 144 5.00 5.15 10.71
C ALA A 144 3.81 5.69 11.50
N VAL A 145 2.75 6.15 10.82
CA VAL A 145 1.50 6.57 11.46
C VAL A 145 0.82 5.40 12.20
N THR A 146 0.74 4.25 11.55
CA THR A 146 0.19 3.03 12.17
C THR A 146 1.01 2.60 13.40
N GLU A 147 2.33 2.66 13.31
CA GLU A 147 3.25 2.40 14.42
C GLU A 147 3.08 3.41 15.56
N ALA A 148 2.90 4.70 15.23
CA ALA A 148 2.68 5.75 16.23
C ALA A 148 1.40 5.50 17.06
N ILE A 149 0.32 5.06 16.42
CA ILE A 149 -0.91 4.66 17.10
C ILE A 149 -0.66 3.41 17.97
N ARG A 150 -0.04 2.38 17.37
CA ARG A 150 0.25 1.10 18.07
C ARG A 150 1.10 1.27 19.31
N TYR A 151 2.09 2.15 19.26
CA TYR A 151 3.01 2.40 20.37
C TYR A 151 2.53 3.51 21.30
N SER A 152 1.35 4.08 21.06
CA SER A 152 0.80 5.21 21.84
C SER A 152 1.80 6.37 21.95
N LEU A 153 2.38 6.77 20.80
CA LEU A 153 3.33 7.87 20.76
C LEU A 153 2.60 9.19 20.99
N SER A 154 3.27 10.12 21.69
CA SER A 154 2.80 11.50 21.74
C SER A 154 2.94 12.17 20.36
N PRO A 155 2.21 13.28 20.09
CA PRO A 155 2.31 13.95 18.78
C PRO A 155 3.75 14.27 18.36
N ARG A 156 4.58 14.74 19.28
CA ARG A 156 5.99 15.06 19.00
C ARG A 156 6.87 13.83 18.77
N GLU A 157 6.61 12.73 19.45
CA GLU A 157 7.27 11.45 19.19
C GLU A 157 6.85 10.90 17.83
N ALA A 158 5.58 11.03 17.45
CA ALA A 158 5.06 10.61 16.14
C ALA A 158 5.68 11.45 15.01
N ASP A 159 5.82 12.77 15.14
CA ASP A 159 6.49 13.63 14.17
C ASP A 159 7.94 13.16 13.92
N VAL A 160 8.71 13.00 14.99
CA VAL A 160 10.10 12.53 14.93
C VAL A 160 10.19 11.12 14.35
N TRP A 161 9.30 10.21 14.76
CA TRP A 161 9.25 8.84 14.28
C TRP A 161 8.96 8.76 12.78
N THR A 162 7.98 9.52 12.31
CA THR A 162 7.61 9.54 10.89
C THR A 162 8.76 9.98 10.01
N LEU A 163 9.44 11.08 10.35
CA LEU A 163 10.62 11.55 9.61
C LEU A 163 11.75 10.52 9.62
N HIS A 164 11.98 9.87 10.78
CA HIS A 164 13.00 8.82 10.89
C HIS A 164 12.66 7.61 9.99
N ARG A 165 11.41 7.18 9.96
CA ARG A 165 10.96 6.03 9.14
C ARG A 165 11.08 6.27 7.64
N ILE A 166 10.95 7.50 7.17
CA ILE A 166 11.15 7.86 5.75
C ILE A 166 12.62 8.13 5.40
N GLY A 167 13.54 8.05 6.38
CA GLY A 167 14.98 8.04 6.13
C GLY A 167 15.73 9.30 6.50
N TYR A 168 15.11 10.27 7.20
CA TYR A 168 15.80 11.44 7.71
C TYR A 168 16.79 11.07 8.81
N THR A 169 17.96 11.70 8.78
CA THR A 169 18.93 11.65 9.88
C THR A 169 18.45 12.48 11.07
N TYR A 170 18.98 12.24 12.25
CA TYR A 170 18.61 13.03 13.44
C TYR A 170 18.92 14.53 13.29
N GLN A 171 19.93 14.88 12.51
CA GLN A 171 20.26 16.29 12.22
C GLN A 171 19.21 16.92 11.31
N GLU A 172 18.80 16.23 10.25
CA GLU A 172 17.73 16.68 9.35
C GLU A 172 16.38 16.77 10.07
N ILE A 173 16.06 15.82 10.94
CA ILE A 173 14.85 15.87 11.78
C ILE A 173 14.88 17.09 12.72
N ALA A 174 16.03 17.37 13.32
CA ALA A 174 16.19 18.53 14.20
C ALA A 174 15.97 19.84 13.44
N ALA A 175 16.52 19.94 12.22
CA ALA A 175 16.32 21.09 11.34
C ALA A 175 14.86 21.24 10.88
N GLU A 176 14.25 20.15 10.42
CA GLU A 176 12.87 20.13 9.91
C GLU A 176 11.84 20.51 10.96
N LEU A 177 11.98 19.98 12.17
CA LEU A 177 11.05 20.23 13.28
C LEU A 177 11.43 21.47 14.13
N HIS A 178 12.50 22.16 13.78
CA HIS A 178 13.03 23.31 14.51
C HIS A 178 13.26 23.03 16.01
N ILE A 179 13.89 21.89 16.33
CA ILE A 179 14.21 21.45 17.70
C ILE A 179 15.70 21.08 17.84
N ALA A 180 16.20 21.04 19.06
CA ALA A 180 17.57 20.62 19.30
C ALA A 180 17.80 19.13 19.01
N LEU A 181 18.99 18.77 18.51
CA LEU A 181 19.39 17.38 18.25
C LEU A 181 19.19 16.47 19.48
N ASN A 182 19.49 16.97 20.69
CA ASN A 182 19.29 16.22 21.92
C ASN A 182 17.81 15.94 22.21
N THR A 183 16.91 16.83 21.77
CA THR A 183 15.45 16.63 21.86
C THR A 183 15.01 15.51 20.93
N VAL A 184 15.54 15.45 19.70
CA VAL A 184 15.30 14.34 18.78
C VAL A 184 15.74 13.01 19.39
N LYS A 185 16.98 12.94 19.92
CA LYS A 185 17.50 11.75 20.60
C LYS A 185 16.62 11.32 21.77
N LYS A 186 16.10 12.28 22.57
CA LYS A 186 15.19 11.98 23.68
C LYS A 186 13.86 11.39 23.18
N HIS A 187 13.24 11.98 22.14
CA HIS A 187 12.02 11.45 21.55
C HIS A 187 12.23 10.04 20.99
N MET A 188 13.31 9.80 20.26
CA MET A 188 13.65 8.48 19.73
C MET A 188 13.84 7.44 20.83
N LYS A 189 14.56 7.80 21.92
CA LYS A 189 14.72 6.90 23.07
C LYS A 189 13.37 6.52 23.68
N ASN A 190 12.47 7.49 23.86
CA ASN A 190 11.14 7.23 24.41
C ASN A 190 10.30 6.35 23.45
N THR A 191 10.36 6.60 22.14
CA THR A 191 9.68 5.80 21.13
C THR A 191 10.14 4.34 21.16
N TYR A 192 11.45 4.08 21.21
CA TYR A 192 11.97 2.72 21.30
C TYR A 192 11.57 2.03 22.62
N ALA A 193 11.52 2.75 23.73
CA ALA A 193 11.05 2.20 25.01
C ALA A 193 9.57 1.75 24.90
N LYS A 194 8.71 2.59 24.30
CA LYS A 194 7.29 2.25 24.06
C LYS A 194 7.13 1.07 23.11
N GLN A 195 7.89 1.03 22.02
CA GLN A 195 7.92 -0.09 21.08
C GLN A 195 8.28 -1.41 21.78
N HIS A 196 9.28 -1.39 22.65
CA HIS A 196 9.72 -2.57 23.39
C HIS A 196 8.64 -3.07 24.36
N LEU A 197 7.93 -2.17 25.05
CA LEU A 197 6.82 -2.54 25.92
C LEU A 197 5.70 -3.25 25.16
N VAL A 198 5.34 -2.74 23.98
CA VAL A 198 4.31 -3.36 23.12
C VAL A 198 4.75 -4.75 22.64
N SER A 199 6.04 -4.91 22.31
CA SER A 199 6.60 -6.21 21.90
C SER A 199 6.52 -7.24 23.00
N ILE A 200 6.87 -6.87 24.24
CA ILE A 200 6.77 -7.76 25.41
C ILE A 200 5.31 -8.16 25.66
N ALA A 201 4.39 -7.20 25.70
CA ALA A 201 2.96 -7.47 25.92
C ALA A 201 2.39 -8.44 24.88
N ARG A 202 2.80 -8.28 23.60
CA ARG A 202 2.40 -9.20 22.53
C ARG A 202 2.94 -10.61 22.73
N ASN A 203 4.19 -10.77 23.13
CA ASN A 203 4.80 -12.07 23.34
C ASN A 203 4.10 -12.82 24.50
N ILE A 204 3.85 -12.13 25.62
CA ILE A 204 3.11 -12.70 26.77
C ILE A 204 1.70 -13.13 26.34
N TYR A 205 1.01 -12.32 25.53
CA TYR A 205 -0.32 -12.67 25.03
C TYR A 205 -0.30 -13.93 24.16
N LEU A 206 0.68 -14.05 23.25
CA LEU A 206 0.82 -15.23 22.38
C LEU A 206 1.18 -16.50 23.17
N GLU A 207 2.03 -16.40 24.18
CA GLU A 207 2.37 -17.51 25.07
C GLU A 207 1.15 -18.03 25.85
N ASN A 208 0.31 -17.09 26.32
CA ASN A 208 -0.93 -17.46 27.04
C ASN A 208 -2.00 -18.07 26.12
N LEU A 209 -1.97 -17.83 24.80
CA LEU A 209 -2.88 -18.46 23.84
C LEU A 209 -2.41 -19.87 23.41
N ALA A 210 -1.13 -20.18 23.59
CA ALA A 210 -0.53 -21.45 23.22
C ALA A 210 -0.52 -22.49 24.37
N SER A 211 -0.93 -22.05 25.58
CA SER A 211 -1.05 -22.88 26.80
C SER A 211 -2.48 -23.35 27.03
#